data_468d3db4958cc5b65ac6d80395223331
#
_entry.id   468d3db4958cc5b65ac6d80395223331
#
_cell.length_a   1.000
_cell.length_b   1.000
_cell.length_c   1.000
_cell.angle_alpha   90.00
_cell.angle_beta   90.00
_cell.angle_gamma   90.00
#
_symmetry.space_group_name_H-M   'P 1'
#
loop_
_entity.id
_entity.type
_entity.pdbx_description
1 polymer ?
#
loop_
_entity_poly.entity_id
_entity_poly.type
_entity_poly.pdbx_seq_one_letter_code
_entity_poly.pdbx_strand_id
1 'polypeptide(L)' 'MNPYQFKISKERYTEFEKHFAWQKLQNPDYRLGQAFLNYFPEISKIMREDGDLGSQGEQHLFYEEWDPVAQLKINQWRE' A
#
# COMPACT_ATOMS: atom_id res chain seq x y z
N MET A 1 -2.84 -11.83 17.36
CA MET A 1 -3.15 -12.17 15.96
C MET A 1 -2.14 -11.51 15.04
N ASN A 2 -1.61 -12.28 14.08
CA ASN A 2 -0.65 -11.74 13.13
C ASN A 2 -1.37 -10.88 12.10
N PRO A 3 -1.10 -9.56 12.04
CA PRO A 3 -1.76 -8.68 11.07
C PRO A 3 -1.45 -9.07 9.62
N TYR A 4 -0.35 -9.81 9.41
CA TYR A 4 0.05 -10.22 8.06
C TYR A 4 -0.77 -11.39 7.53
N GLN A 5 -1.73 -11.91 8.29
CA GLN A 5 -2.67 -12.89 7.77
C GLN A 5 -3.67 -12.28 6.79
N PHE A 6 -3.88 -10.97 6.89
CA PHE A 6 -4.71 -10.27 5.91
C PHE A 6 -3.96 -10.17 4.59
N LYS A 7 -4.58 -10.62 3.53
CA LYS A 7 -4.00 -10.54 2.19
C LYS A 7 -5.04 -10.02 1.20
N ILE A 8 -4.56 -9.20 0.27
CA ILE A 8 -5.39 -8.67 -0.80
C ILE A 8 -5.54 -9.73 -1.88
N SER A 9 -6.77 -9.98 -2.33
CA SER A 9 -6.99 -10.92 -3.43
C SER A 9 -6.35 -10.40 -4.71
N LYS A 10 -6.05 -11.34 -5.62
CA LYS A 10 -5.45 -10.98 -6.91
C LYS A 10 -6.34 -10.04 -7.70
N GLU A 11 -7.65 -10.27 -7.64
CA GLU A 11 -8.62 -9.44 -8.35
C GLU A 11 -8.62 -8.01 -7.83
N ARG A 12 -8.64 -7.84 -6.51
CA ARG A 12 -8.62 -6.51 -5.92
C ARG A 12 -7.31 -5.80 -6.23
N TYR A 13 -6.21 -6.51 -6.21
CA TYR A 13 -4.91 -5.91 -6.50
C TYR A 13 -4.82 -5.49 -7.97
N THR A 14 -5.34 -6.31 -8.89
CA THR A 14 -5.38 -5.96 -10.32
C THR A 14 -6.20 -4.69 -10.54
N GLU A 15 -7.34 -4.57 -9.87
CA GLU A 15 -8.17 -3.36 -9.94
C GLU A 15 -7.38 -2.14 -9.45
N PHE A 16 -6.66 -2.30 -8.35
CA PHE A 16 -5.83 -1.23 -7.83
C PHE A 16 -4.74 -0.83 -8.83
N GLU A 17 -4.09 -1.79 -9.45
CA GLU A 17 -3.03 -1.50 -10.42
C GLU A 17 -3.55 -0.67 -11.59
N LYS A 18 -4.73 -1.02 -12.09
CA LYS A 18 -5.36 -0.27 -13.18
C LYS A 18 -5.68 1.15 -12.73
N HIS A 19 -6.23 1.29 -11.54
CA HIS A 19 -6.60 2.59 -10.98
C HIS A 19 -5.36 3.45 -10.78
N PHE A 20 -4.30 2.88 -10.23
CA PHE A 20 -3.06 3.60 -10.00
C PHE A 20 -2.42 4.04 -11.31
N ALA A 21 -2.40 3.16 -12.32
CA ALA A 21 -1.83 3.51 -13.62
C ALA A 21 -2.54 4.72 -14.22
N TRP A 22 -3.87 4.75 -14.12
CA TRP A 22 -4.66 5.86 -14.61
C TRP A 22 -4.35 7.15 -13.85
N GLN A 23 -4.27 7.06 -12.51
CA GLN A 23 -3.95 8.22 -11.68
C GLN A 23 -2.53 8.75 -11.96
N LYS A 24 -1.58 7.84 -12.20
CA LYS A 24 -0.19 8.21 -12.50
C LYS A 24 -0.08 8.97 -13.81
N LEU A 25 -0.91 8.64 -14.80
CA LEU A 25 -0.95 9.39 -16.05
C LEU A 25 -1.42 10.83 -15.84
N GLN A 26 -2.33 11.02 -14.90
CA GLN A 26 -2.88 12.35 -14.60
C GLN A 26 -1.94 13.15 -13.70
N ASN A 27 -1.23 12.46 -12.82
CA ASN A 27 -0.32 13.07 -11.87
C ASN A 27 0.94 12.22 -11.75
N PRO A 28 1.98 12.50 -12.57
CA PRO A 28 3.20 11.68 -12.57
C PRO A 28 3.93 11.64 -11.23
N ASP A 29 3.66 12.61 -10.34
CA ASP A 29 4.30 12.65 -9.03
C ASP A 29 3.57 11.80 -7.98
N TYR A 30 2.44 11.19 -8.35
CA TYR A 30 1.67 10.37 -7.42
C TYR A 30 2.47 9.13 -7.04
N ARG A 31 2.62 8.90 -5.75
CA ARG A 31 3.48 7.82 -5.23
C ARG A 31 2.69 6.54 -5.05
N LEU A 32 3.34 5.41 -5.35
CA LEU A 32 2.71 4.10 -5.26
C LEU A 32 2.23 3.81 -3.82
N GLY A 33 3.08 4.08 -2.82
CA GLY A 33 2.71 3.83 -1.43
C GLY A 33 1.51 4.64 -0.99
N GLN A 34 1.46 5.90 -1.38
CA GLN A 34 0.32 6.77 -1.10
C GLN A 34 -0.95 6.23 -1.74
N ALA A 35 -0.87 5.85 -3.01
CA ALA A 35 -2.01 5.30 -3.73
C ALA A 35 -2.52 4.01 -3.07
N PHE A 36 -1.59 3.14 -2.68
CA PHE A 36 -1.90 1.86 -2.07
C PHE A 36 -2.67 2.05 -0.75
N LEU A 37 -2.16 2.91 0.12
CA LEU A 37 -2.80 3.12 1.43
C LEU A 37 -4.13 3.85 1.31
N ASN A 38 -4.29 4.71 0.31
CA ASN A 38 -5.57 5.37 0.06
C ASN A 38 -6.60 4.40 -0.50
N TYR A 39 -6.16 3.45 -1.32
CA TYR A 39 -7.07 2.47 -1.94
C TYR A 39 -7.48 1.37 -0.96
N PHE A 40 -6.58 1.01 -0.04
CA PHE A 40 -6.81 -0.05 0.94
C PHE A 40 -6.71 0.53 2.36
N PRO A 41 -7.72 1.30 2.79
CA PRO A 41 -7.68 1.91 4.13
C PRO A 41 -7.64 0.88 5.26
N GLU A 42 -8.15 -0.33 5.03
CA GLU A 42 -8.06 -1.41 6.00
C GLU A 42 -6.62 -1.80 6.31
N ILE A 43 -5.73 -1.74 5.31
CA ILE A 43 -4.31 -2.03 5.53
C ILE A 43 -3.65 -0.88 6.30
N SER A 44 -3.98 0.35 5.95
CA SER A 44 -3.50 1.52 6.67
C SER A 44 -3.85 1.42 8.16
N LYS A 45 -5.08 0.99 8.46
CA LYS A 45 -5.53 0.82 9.84
C LYS A 45 -4.75 -0.28 10.55
N ILE A 46 -4.52 -1.42 9.89
CA ILE A 46 -3.76 -2.52 10.47
C ILE A 46 -2.35 -2.06 10.81
N MET A 47 -1.71 -1.32 9.91
CA MET A 47 -0.35 -0.83 10.13
C MET A 47 -0.27 0.13 11.31
N ARG A 48 -1.29 0.99 11.48
CA ARG A 48 -1.31 1.92 12.61
C ARG A 48 -1.54 1.21 13.95
N GLU A 49 -2.30 0.11 13.93
CA GLU A 49 -2.63 -0.64 15.13
C GLU A 49 -1.55 -1.65 15.51
N ASP A 50 -0.62 -1.95 14.60
CA ASP A 50 0.46 -2.89 14.85
C ASP A 50 1.53 -2.23 15.71
N GLY A 51 1.74 -2.81 16.91
CA GLY A 51 2.70 -2.26 17.85
C GLY A 51 4.14 -2.30 17.34
N ASP A 52 4.46 -3.25 16.46
CA ASP A 52 5.82 -3.38 15.92
C ASP A 52 6.07 -2.42 14.76
N LEU A 53 5.08 -2.28 13.87
CA LEU A 53 5.19 -1.37 12.74
C LEU A 53 4.75 0.04 13.12
N GLY A 54 3.65 0.13 13.87
CA GLY A 54 3.12 1.40 14.33
C GLY A 54 2.82 2.36 13.19
N SER A 55 2.61 3.62 13.56
CA SER A 55 2.35 4.66 12.58
C SER A 55 3.56 4.94 11.69
N GLN A 56 4.77 4.59 12.16
CA GLN A 56 5.98 4.79 11.35
C GLN A 56 5.96 3.93 10.10
N GLY A 57 5.52 2.68 10.21
CA GLY A 57 5.44 1.79 9.04
C GLY A 57 4.51 2.34 7.99
N GLU A 58 3.34 2.83 8.42
CA GLU A 58 2.38 3.45 7.51
C GLU A 58 2.98 4.69 6.85
N GLN A 59 3.59 5.57 7.65
CA GLN A 59 4.18 6.80 7.13
C GLN A 59 5.33 6.53 6.18
N HIS A 60 6.18 5.57 6.48
CA HIS A 60 7.29 5.22 5.61
C HIS A 60 6.80 4.76 4.24
N LEU A 61 5.73 3.96 4.21
CA LEU A 61 5.16 3.53 2.94
C LEU A 61 4.47 4.69 2.22
N PHE A 62 3.68 5.49 2.95
CA PHE A 62 2.91 6.59 2.37
C PHE A 62 3.83 7.62 1.69
N TYR A 63 4.97 7.92 2.31
CA TYR A 63 5.89 8.94 1.81
C TYR A 63 7.08 8.38 1.02
N GLU A 64 7.09 7.06 0.73
CA GLU A 64 8.18 6.47 -0.05
C GLU A 64 8.20 7.05 -1.45
N GLU A 65 9.33 7.65 -1.84
CA GLU A 65 9.47 8.30 -3.14
C GLU A 65 9.79 7.30 -4.26
N TRP A 66 10.35 6.15 -3.92
CA TRP A 66 10.78 5.15 -4.90
C TRP A 66 9.73 4.06 -5.00
N ASP A 67 8.99 4.07 -6.12
CA ASP A 67 7.95 3.07 -6.35
C ASP A 67 8.46 1.62 -6.22
N PRO A 68 9.66 1.27 -6.72
CA PRO A 68 10.16 -0.10 -6.53
C PRO A 68 10.33 -0.49 -5.06
N VAL A 69 10.76 0.44 -4.20
CA VAL A 69 10.88 0.17 -2.77
C VAL A 69 9.50 0.01 -2.13
N ALA A 70 8.57 0.88 -2.51
CA ALA A 70 7.18 0.77 -2.04
C ALA A 70 6.58 -0.58 -2.46
N GLN A 71 6.86 -1.04 -3.68
CA GLN A 71 6.35 -2.30 -4.18
C GLN A 71 6.83 -3.48 -3.33
N LEU A 72 8.08 -3.46 -2.88
CA LEU A 72 8.60 -4.51 -2.01
C LEU A 72 7.83 -4.57 -0.70
N LYS A 73 7.49 -3.42 -0.14
CA LYS A 73 6.71 -3.36 1.09
C LYS A 73 5.26 -3.80 0.87
N ILE A 74 4.71 -3.48 -0.28
CA ILE A 74 3.33 -3.83 -0.65
C ILE A 74 3.19 -5.34 -0.85
N ASN A 75 4.22 -5.99 -1.39
CA ASN A 75 4.16 -7.40 -1.77
C ASN A 75 3.81 -8.31 -0.59
N GLN A 76 4.14 -7.94 0.64
CA GLN A 76 3.78 -8.74 1.80
C GLN A 76 2.27 -8.79 2.05
N TRP A 77 1.51 -7.87 1.45
CA TRP A 77 0.05 -7.78 1.62
C TRP A 77 -0.71 -8.45 0.48
N ARG A 78 -0.03 -9.00 -0.49
CA ARG A 78 -0.64 -9.63 -1.68
C ARG A 78 -0.72 -11.13 -1.53
N GLU A 79 -1.78 -11.70 -2.06
CA GLU A 79 -1.87 -13.14 -2.23
C GLU A 79 -0.90 -13.65 -3.27
#